data_0d166e210e047e461607d928e23be33b
#
_entry.id   0d166e210e047e461607d928e23be33b
#
_cell.length_a   1.000
_cell.length_b   1.000
_cell.length_c   1.000
_cell.angle_alpha   90.00
_cell.angle_beta   90.00
_cell.angle_gamma   90.00
#
_symmetry.space_group_name_H-M   'P 1'
#
loop_
_entity.id
_entity.type
_entity.pdbx_description
1 polymer ?
#
loop_
_entity_poly.entity_id
_entity_poly.type
_entity_poly.pdbx_seq_one_letter_code
_entity_poly.pdbx_strand_id
1 'polypeptide(L)'
;MKTLKLRIRDKHTDKLNRLSGAVNFVWNYVNDLSYKHLKKTGKFFSAYDLNDYTKGSGELLGLHSQTIQAINETHAKARKQFKKAKLSWRTNNPNSKRKSLGWLPFKQSAIKHIATHQTSKKGLKSTLQLSLAKGQKLVIDLWDSYNLSLYQINTCELVQDSRNRWYACITVKDYPK
;
A
#
# COMPACT_ATOMS: atom_id res chain seq x y z
N MET A 1 11.87 -14.58 5.63
CA MET A 1 10.52 -13.99 5.56
C MET A 1 9.89 -14.34 4.23
N LYS A 2 8.62 -14.67 4.22
CA LYS A 2 7.91 -15.18 3.04
C LYS A 2 6.79 -14.22 2.66
N THR A 3 6.51 -14.08 1.35
CA THR A 3 5.41 -13.26 0.86
C THR A 3 4.34 -14.14 0.26
N LEU A 4 3.10 -13.96 0.73
CA LEU A 4 1.92 -14.65 0.22
C LEU A 4 1.12 -13.68 -0.64
N LYS A 5 0.72 -14.10 -1.83
CA LYS A 5 -0.10 -13.29 -2.73
C LYS A 5 -1.51 -13.88 -2.80
N LEU A 6 -2.49 -13.11 -2.33
CA LEU A 6 -3.88 -13.55 -2.19
C LEU A 6 -4.81 -12.63 -2.99
N ARG A 7 -5.74 -13.23 -3.72
CA ARG A 7 -6.70 -12.47 -4.51
C ARG A 7 -7.75 -11.81 -3.62
N ILE A 8 -7.92 -10.48 -3.77
CA ILE A 8 -8.97 -9.72 -3.09
C ILE A 8 -10.26 -9.85 -3.92
N ARG A 9 -11.40 -9.98 -3.24
CA ARG A 9 -12.68 -10.08 -3.93
C ARG A 9 -13.03 -8.78 -4.66
N ASP A 10 -13.59 -8.91 -5.85
CA ASP A 10 -13.84 -7.78 -6.75
C ASP A 10 -14.82 -6.74 -6.19
N LYS A 11 -15.64 -7.10 -5.20
CA LYS A 11 -16.56 -6.15 -4.55
C LYS A 11 -15.86 -4.97 -3.88
N HIS A 12 -14.54 -5.09 -3.65
CA HIS A 12 -13.75 -4.02 -3.00
C HIS A 12 -13.03 -3.12 -4.00
N THR A 13 -13.13 -3.38 -5.29
CA THR A 13 -12.33 -2.71 -6.33
C THR A 13 -12.49 -1.19 -6.32
N ASP A 14 -13.73 -0.69 -6.27
CA ASP A 14 -13.98 0.75 -6.34
C ASP A 14 -13.36 1.51 -5.17
N LYS A 15 -13.51 0.96 -3.96
CA LYS A 15 -12.92 1.56 -2.76
C LYS A 15 -11.41 1.54 -2.81
N LEU A 16 -10.81 0.44 -3.27
CA LEU A 16 -9.36 0.31 -3.40
C LEU A 16 -8.82 1.27 -4.46
N ASN A 17 -9.51 1.43 -5.58
CA ASN A 17 -9.11 2.40 -6.60
C ASN A 17 -9.10 3.83 -6.05
N ARG A 18 -10.09 4.20 -5.25
CA ARG A 18 -10.15 5.52 -4.63
C ARG A 18 -9.01 5.73 -3.64
N LEU A 19 -8.74 4.76 -2.78
CA LEU A 19 -7.65 4.84 -1.81
C LEU A 19 -6.28 4.89 -2.50
N SER A 20 -6.12 4.13 -3.60
CA SER A 20 -4.91 4.19 -4.40
C SER A 20 -4.71 5.56 -5.04
N GLY A 21 -5.80 6.25 -5.39
CA GLY A 21 -5.72 7.64 -5.85
C GLY A 21 -5.12 8.56 -4.81
N ALA A 22 -5.48 8.36 -3.53
CA ALA A 22 -4.89 9.12 -2.42
C ALA A 22 -3.40 8.79 -2.25
N VAL A 23 -3.00 7.53 -2.41
CA VAL A 23 -1.58 7.14 -2.41
C VAL A 23 -0.82 7.85 -3.53
N ASN A 24 -1.38 7.88 -4.73
CA ASN A 24 -0.77 8.57 -5.87
C ASN A 24 -0.57 10.05 -5.58
N PHE A 25 -1.54 10.68 -4.91
CA PHE A 25 -1.42 12.08 -4.52
C PHE A 25 -0.22 12.31 -3.60
N VAL A 26 -0.06 11.47 -2.58
CA VAL A 26 1.09 11.56 -1.65
C VAL A 26 2.40 11.34 -2.41
N TRP A 27 2.46 10.31 -3.24
CA TRP A 27 3.65 10.01 -4.03
C TRP A 27 4.08 11.20 -4.89
N ASN A 28 3.12 11.78 -5.62
CA ASN A 28 3.40 12.90 -6.50
C ASN A 28 3.83 14.15 -5.75
N TYR A 29 3.21 14.39 -4.59
CA TYR A 29 3.58 15.50 -3.72
C TYR A 29 5.03 15.36 -3.24
N VAL A 30 5.41 14.19 -2.69
CA VAL A 30 6.78 14.00 -2.20
C VAL A 30 7.78 13.93 -3.34
N ASN A 31 7.37 13.46 -4.52
CA ASN A 31 8.23 13.41 -5.70
C ASN A 31 8.60 14.84 -6.14
N ASP A 32 7.62 15.73 -6.24
CA ASP A 32 7.84 17.12 -6.60
C ASP A 32 8.66 17.85 -5.53
N LEU A 33 8.30 17.67 -4.27
CA LEU A 33 9.00 18.30 -3.14
C LEU A 33 10.46 17.88 -3.10
N SER A 34 10.74 16.60 -3.28
CA SER A 34 12.09 16.05 -3.28
C SER A 34 12.93 16.58 -4.43
N TYR A 35 12.31 16.71 -5.62
CA TYR A 35 12.98 17.26 -6.80
C TYR A 35 13.38 18.72 -6.58
N LYS A 36 12.47 19.52 -6.07
CA LYS A 36 12.74 20.93 -5.78
C LYS A 36 13.82 21.10 -4.73
N HIS A 37 13.81 20.28 -3.69
CA HIS A 37 14.81 20.31 -2.65
C HIS A 37 16.20 19.93 -3.20
N LEU A 38 16.27 18.91 -4.04
CA LEU A 38 17.51 18.50 -4.67
C LEU A 38 18.12 19.61 -5.54
N LYS A 39 17.27 20.28 -6.34
CA LYS A 39 17.73 21.41 -7.18
C LYS A 39 18.23 22.58 -6.36
N LYS A 40 17.64 22.83 -5.19
CA LYS A 40 17.99 23.95 -4.33
C LYS A 40 19.22 23.67 -3.47
N THR A 41 19.38 22.46 -2.96
CA THR A 41 20.42 22.13 -1.97
C THR A 41 21.47 21.12 -2.45
N GLY A 42 21.20 20.40 -3.53
CA GLY A 42 22.06 19.30 -4.00
C GLY A 42 21.95 18.04 -3.16
N LYS A 43 21.05 17.99 -2.19
CA LYS A 43 20.88 16.86 -1.28
C LYS A 43 19.51 16.19 -1.45
N PHE A 44 19.48 14.87 -1.29
CA PHE A 44 18.23 14.11 -1.29
C PHE A 44 17.58 14.13 0.09
N PHE A 45 16.24 14.19 0.12
CA PHE A 45 15.49 13.93 1.34
C PHE A 45 15.59 12.45 1.72
N SER A 46 15.72 12.19 3.03
CA SER A 46 15.47 10.86 3.58
C SER A 46 13.97 10.63 3.76
N ALA A 47 13.58 9.38 4.03
CA ALA A 47 12.20 9.08 4.39
C ALA A 47 11.77 9.82 5.65
N TYR A 48 12.68 9.95 6.60
CA TYR A 48 12.44 10.70 7.84
C TYR A 48 12.10 12.17 7.57
N ASP A 49 12.85 12.82 6.68
CA ASP A 49 12.57 14.20 6.28
C ASP A 49 11.20 14.34 5.63
N LEU A 50 10.85 13.40 4.76
CA LEU A 50 9.54 13.41 4.09
C LEU A 50 8.38 13.24 5.06
N ASN A 51 8.57 12.48 6.15
CA ASN A 51 7.55 12.32 7.17
C ASN A 51 7.17 13.65 7.81
N ASP A 52 8.12 14.54 8.03
CA ASP A 52 7.83 15.87 8.57
C ASP A 52 6.95 16.70 7.63
N TYR A 53 7.19 16.62 6.32
CA TYR A 53 6.43 17.37 5.32
C TYR A 53 5.03 16.81 5.07
N THR A 54 4.83 15.52 5.34
CA THR A 54 3.55 14.85 5.11
C THR A 54 2.72 14.68 6.39
N LYS A 55 3.22 15.15 7.52
CA LYS A 55 2.55 15.03 8.81
C LYS A 55 1.14 15.62 8.76
N GLY A 56 0.16 14.86 9.20
CA GLY A 56 -1.25 15.27 9.22
C GLY A 56 -2.00 15.06 7.91
N SER A 57 -1.32 14.76 6.79
CA SER A 57 -1.98 14.58 5.50
C SER A 57 -2.88 13.34 5.48
N GLY A 58 -2.62 12.34 6.31
CA GLY A 58 -3.42 11.13 6.39
C GLY A 58 -4.87 11.41 6.74
N GLU A 59 -5.12 12.33 7.66
CA GLU A 59 -6.48 12.70 8.06
C GLU A 59 -7.27 13.28 6.89
N LEU A 60 -6.63 14.11 6.07
CA LEU A 60 -7.27 14.73 4.92
C LEU A 60 -7.53 13.72 3.79
N LEU A 61 -6.67 12.74 3.65
CA LEU A 61 -6.71 11.80 2.52
C LEU A 61 -7.37 10.47 2.88
N GLY A 62 -7.71 10.25 4.14
CA GLY A 62 -8.29 8.99 4.58
C GLY A 62 -7.28 7.85 4.74
N LEU A 63 -5.99 8.14 4.81
CA LEU A 63 -4.92 7.15 4.92
C LEU A 63 -4.35 7.10 6.34
N HIS A 64 -3.98 5.89 6.77
CA HIS A 64 -3.28 5.70 8.05
C HIS A 64 -1.91 6.37 7.99
N SER A 65 -1.45 6.94 9.12
CA SER A 65 -0.15 7.63 9.17
C SER A 65 1.02 6.72 8.77
N GLN A 66 0.97 5.46 9.16
CA GLN A 66 2.01 4.49 8.78
C GLN A 66 1.97 4.12 7.30
N THR A 67 0.81 4.19 6.65
CA THR A 67 0.71 4.04 5.20
C THR A 67 1.48 5.17 4.50
N ILE A 68 1.32 6.39 4.98
CA ILE A 68 2.06 7.54 4.43
C ILE A 68 3.56 7.40 4.68
N GLN A 69 3.97 6.95 5.86
CA GLN A 69 5.38 6.65 6.14
C GLN A 69 5.93 5.59 5.18
N ALA A 70 5.16 4.55 4.89
CA ALA A 70 5.57 3.50 3.96
C ALA A 70 5.73 4.04 2.53
N ILE A 71 4.87 4.95 2.10
CA ILE A 71 4.99 5.62 0.80
C ILE A 71 6.30 6.41 0.74
N ASN A 72 6.61 7.19 1.79
CA ASN A 72 7.83 7.98 1.86
C ASN A 72 9.09 7.10 1.86
N GLU A 73 9.07 6.00 2.59
CA GLU A 73 10.17 5.04 2.62
C GLU A 73 10.43 4.43 1.24
N THR A 74 9.37 4.02 0.56
CA THR A 74 9.47 3.44 -0.78
C THR A 74 9.99 4.46 -1.78
N HIS A 75 9.49 5.69 -1.71
CA HIS A 75 9.94 6.78 -2.59
C HIS A 75 11.42 7.09 -2.39
N ALA A 76 11.86 7.28 -1.14
CA ALA A 76 13.25 7.60 -0.83
C ALA A 76 14.19 6.46 -1.25
N LYS A 77 13.79 5.22 -1.01
CA LYS A 77 14.56 4.04 -1.41
C LYS A 77 14.68 3.94 -2.93
N ALA A 78 13.60 4.17 -3.67
CA ALA A 78 13.61 4.10 -5.12
C ALA A 78 14.50 5.18 -5.73
N ARG A 79 14.45 6.41 -5.21
CA ARG A 79 15.33 7.50 -5.68
C ARG A 79 16.80 7.15 -5.49
N LYS A 80 17.14 6.63 -4.32
CA LYS A 80 18.52 6.25 -4.01
C LYS A 80 18.98 5.09 -4.90
N GLN A 81 18.13 4.07 -5.08
CA GLN A 81 18.43 2.89 -5.86
C GLN A 81 18.66 3.21 -7.34
N PHE A 82 17.79 4.04 -7.91
CA PHE A 82 17.84 4.39 -9.33
C PHE A 82 18.64 5.67 -9.62
N LYS A 83 19.13 6.35 -8.58
CA LYS A 83 19.91 7.59 -8.69
C LYS A 83 19.25 8.65 -9.56
N LYS A 84 17.92 8.75 -9.48
CA LYS A 84 17.14 9.70 -10.27
C LYS A 84 16.81 10.95 -9.46
N ALA A 85 16.91 12.11 -10.09
CA ALA A 85 16.48 13.37 -9.48
C ALA A 85 14.96 13.40 -9.27
N LYS A 86 14.21 12.78 -10.17
CA LYS A 86 12.77 12.74 -10.13
C LYS A 86 12.28 11.38 -10.62
N LEU A 87 11.39 10.75 -9.85
CA LEU A 87 10.77 9.49 -10.24
C LEU A 87 9.53 9.75 -11.11
N SER A 88 9.03 8.68 -11.73
CA SER A 88 7.84 8.76 -12.55
C SER A 88 6.62 9.21 -11.75
N TRP A 89 5.81 10.06 -12.36
CA TRP A 89 4.54 10.51 -11.81
C TRP A 89 3.54 9.35 -11.78
N ARG A 90 2.74 9.27 -10.73
CA ARG A 90 1.74 8.21 -10.59
C ARG A 90 0.35 8.75 -10.90
N THR A 91 -0.42 8.00 -11.67
CA THR A 91 -1.80 8.31 -11.97
C THR A 91 -2.62 7.05 -12.21
N ASN A 92 -3.87 7.04 -11.76
CA ASN A 92 -4.83 5.98 -12.07
C ASN A 92 -5.88 6.42 -13.09
N ASN A 93 -5.65 7.56 -13.75
CA ASN A 93 -6.53 8.04 -14.81
C ASN A 93 -6.57 7.03 -15.96
N PRO A 94 -7.74 6.46 -16.31
CA PRO A 94 -7.83 5.43 -17.35
C PRO A 94 -7.44 5.95 -18.74
N ASN A 95 -7.47 7.25 -18.95
CA ASN A 95 -7.09 7.86 -20.24
C ASN A 95 -5.59 8.15 -20.36
N SER A 96 -4.82 7.92 -19.30
CA SER A 96 -3.38 8.12 -19.32
C SER A 96 -2.67 6.97 -20.03
N LYS A 97 -1.70 7.28 -20.89
CA LYS A 97 -0.88 6.29 -21.57
C LYS A 97 0.05 5.54 -20.61
N ARG A 98 0.36 6.14 -19.46
CA ARG A 98 1.25 5.57 -18.44
C ARG A 98 0.52 5.43 -17.11
N LYS A 99 -0.64 4.79 -17.16
CA LYS A 99 -1.41 4.52 -15.96
C LYS A 99 -0.59 3.67 -14.98
N SER A 100 -0.47 4.14 -13.75
CA SER A 100 0.16 3.39 -12.68
C SER A 100 -0.77 2.29 -12.19
N LEU A 101 -0.21 1.14 -11.83
CA LEU A 101 -0.98 0.10 -11.17
C LEU A 101 -1.30 0.54 -9.74
N GLY A 102 -2.48 0.19 -9.24
CA GLY A 102 -2.91 0.53 -7.90
C GLY A 102 -1.97 -0.04 -6.84
N TRP A 103 -1.77 0.71 -5.77
CA TRP A 103 -0.87 0.36 -4.68
C TRP A 103 -1.33 1.01 -3.38
N LEU A 104 -1.34 0.24 -2.30
CA LEU A 104 -1.77 0.71 -0.99
C LEU A 104 -1.02 -0.08 0.10
N PRO A 105 0.06 0.48 0.67
CA PRO A 105 0.89 -0.24 1.64
C PRO A 105 0.39 -0.08 3.08
N PHE A 106 0.55 -1.12 3.89
CA PHE A 106 0.22 -1.13 5.32
C PHE A 106 1.36 -1.75 6.14
N LYS A 107 1.66 -1.15 7.28
CA LYS A 107 2.60 -1.70 8.26
C LYS A 107 1.87 -2.57 9.28
N GLN A 108 2.61 -3.37 10.03
CA GLN A 108 2.08 -4.40 10.92
C GLN A 108 0.98 -3.90 11.87
N SER A 109 1.19 -2.76 12.51
CA SER A 109 0.24 -2.25 13.50
C SER A 109 -1.12 -1.86 12.92
N ALA A 110 -1.21 -1.69 11.61
CA ALA A 110 -2.45 -1.34 10.93
C ALA A 110 -3.21 -2.57 10.41
N ILE A 111 -2.68 -3.78 10.62
CA ILE A 111 -3.20 -5.01 10.01
C ILE A 111 -3.76 -5.92 11.09
N LYS A 112 -5.01 -6.37 10.91
CA LYS A 112 -5.64 -7.34 11.79
C LYS A 112 -6.30 -8.43 10.97
N HIS A 113 -5.94 -9.69 11.23
CA HIS A 113 -6.63 -10.84 10.68
C HIS A 113 -7.88 -11.11 11.53
N ILE A 114 -9.05 -11.01 10.93
CA ILE A 114 -10.32 -11.16 11.64
C ILE A 114 -10.70 -12.63 11.75
N ALA A 115 -10.75 -13.33 10.60
CA ALA A 115 -11.21 -14.71 10.58
C ALA A 115 -10.81 -15.39 9.27
N THR A 116 -10.72 -16.73 9.33
CA THR A 116 -10.60 -17.60 8.16
C THR A 116 -11.78 -18.56 8.19
N HIS A 117 -12.50 -18.68 7.06
CA HIS A 117 -13.65 -19.56 6.95
C HIS A 117 -13.49 -20.55 5.81
N GLN A 118 -14.03 -21.76 6.02
CA GLN A 118 -14.20 -22.72 4.96
C GLN A 118 -15.37 -22.29 4.08
N THR A 119 -15.16 -22.25 2.76
CA THR A 119 -16.27 -22.01 1.81
C THR A 119 -16.73 -23.34 1.23
N SER A 120 -17.97 -23.39 0.76
CA SER A 120 -18.54 -24.62 0.25
C SER A 120 -17.95 -25.10 -1.09
N LYS A 121 -17.29 -24.19 -1.84
CA LYS A 121 -16.86 -24.50 -3.22
C LYS A 121 -15.41 -24.23 -3.55
N LYS A 122 -14.72 -23.32 -2.82
CA LYS A 122 -13.41 -22.82 -3.24
C LYS A 122 -12.35 -22.78 -2.13
N GLY A 123 -12.51 -23.62 -1.12
CA GLY A 123 -11.54 -23.68 -0.02
C GLY A 123 -11.73 -22.54 0.97
N LEU A 124 -10.64 -21.93 1.43
CA LEU A 124 -10.67 -20.95 2.51
C LEU A 124 -10.86 -19.51 2.00
N LYS A 125 -11.49 -18.71 2.83
CA LYS A 125 -11.62 -17.27 2.67
C LYS A 125 -11.22 -16.58 3.96
N SER A 126 -10.40 -15.55 3.88
CA SER A 126 -9.98 -14.76 5.04
C SER A 126 -10.48 -13.34 4.95
N THR A 127 -10.75 -12.75 6.11
CA THR A 127 -11.12 -11.35 6.24
C THR A 127 -10.02 -10.62 6.98
N LEU A 128 -9.52 -9.53 6.37
CA LEU A 128 -8.54 -8.63 6.99
C LEU A 128 -9.18 -7.29 7.29
N GLN A 129 -8.77 -6.69 8.40
CA GLN A 129 -9.11 -5.32 8.76
C GLN A 129 -7.84 -4.47 8.70
N LEU A 130 -7.87 -3.42 7.90
CA LEU A 130 -6.74 -2.52 7.71
C LEU A 130 -7.12 -1.13 8.20
N SER A 131 -6.26 -0.53 9.02
CA SER A 131 -6.55 0.78 9.61
C SER A 131 -6.36 1.90 8.61
N LEU A 132 -7.33 2.81 8.58
CA LEU A 132 -7.29 4.06 7.83
C LEU A 132 -7.21 5.23 8.81
N ALA A 133 -7.46 6.46 8.34
CA ALA A 133 -7.46 7.64 9.19
C ALA A 133 -8.66 7.67 10.14
N LYS A 134 -8.52 8.36 11.28
CA LYS A 134 -9.60 8.69 12.21
C LYS A 134 -10.40 7.46 12.70
N GLY A 135 -9.70 6.37 12.94
CA GLY A 135 -10.35 5.15 13.46
C GLY A 135 -11.17 4.39 12.43
N GLN A 136 -11.21 4.83 11.18
CA GLN A 136 -11.88 4.11 10.11
C GLN A 136 -11.11 2.85 9.73
N LYS A 137 -11.84 1.84 9.29
CA LYS A 137 -11.26 0.53 8.93
C LYS A 137 -11.65 0.16 7.52
N LEU A 138 -10.70 -0.43 6.81
CA LEU A 138 -10.93 -1.09 5.53
C LEU A 138 -11.02 -2.59 5.81
N VAL A 139 -12.19 -3.17 5.60
CA VAL A 139 -12.39 -4.61 5.79
C VAL A 139 -12.48 -5.26 4.42
N ILE A 140 -11.57 -6.19 4.14
CA ILE A 140 -11.49 -6.86 2.85
C ILE A 140 -11.57 -8.37 3.00
N ASP A 141 -12.20 -9.01 2.03
CA ASP A 141 -12.28 -10.47 1.91
C ASP A 141 -11.28 -10.96 0.86
N LEU A 142 -10.55 -12.00 1.22
CA LEU A 142 -9.51 -12.60 0.38
C LEU A 142 -9.82 -14.06 0.12
N TRP A 143 -9.52 -14.53 -1.10
CA TRP A 143 -9.39 -15.96 -1.35
C TRP A 143 -8.08 -16.42 -0.75
N ASP A 144 -8.13 -17.37 0.19
CA ASP A 144 -6.98 -17.74 1.03
C ASP A 144 -6.52 -19.17 0.77
N SER A 145 -5.64 -19.35 -0.20
CA SER A 145 -5.06 -20.65 -0.51
C SER A 145 -4.00 -21.10 0.49
N TYR A 146 -3.56 -20.22 1.39
CA TYR A 146 -2.46 -20.51 2.32
C TYR A 146 -2.92 -20.78 3.75
N ASN A 147 -4.14 -20.36 4.11
CA ASN A 147 -4.66 -20.35 5.47
C ASN A 147 -3.89 -19.38 6.38
N LEU A 148 -4.27 -18.09 6.29
CA LEU A 148 -3.60 -17.03 7.06
C LEU A 148 -3.62 -17.23 8.56
N SER A 149 -4.58 -18.02 9.08
CA SER A 149 -4.64 -18.31 10.52
C SER A 149 -3.40 -19.02 11.02
N LEU A 150 -2.64 -19.65 10.13
CA LEU A 150 -1.41 -20.39 10.48
C LEU A 150 -0.17 -19.49 10.52
N TYR A 151 -0.26 -18.24 10.07
CA TYR A 151 0.90 -17.38 9.89
C TYR A 151 0.83 -16.16 10.79
N GLN A 152 2.00 -15.62 11.11
CA GLN A 152 2.12 -14.32 11.76
C GLN A 152 2.41 -13.27 10.69
N ILE A 153 1.47 -12.34 10.52
CA ILE A 153 1.53 -11.30 9.48
C ILE A 153 2.51 -10.21 9.91
N ASN A 154 3.38 -9.80 8.99
CA ASN A 154 4.32 -8.69 9.20
C ASN A 154 3.86 -7.41 8.48
N THR A 155 3.73 -7.44 7.14
CA THR A 155 3.25 -6.29 6.37
C THR A 155 2.24 -6.75 5.34
N CYS A 156 1.48 -5.79 4.79
CA CYS A 156 0.52 -6.05 3.73
C CYS A 156 0.57 -4.92 2.71
N GLU A 157 0.78 -5.24 1.44
CA GLU A 157 0.62 -4.30 0.35
C GLU A 157 -0.50 -4.76 -0.55
N LEU A 158 -1.48 -3.89 -0.78
CA LEU A 158 -2.54 -4.16 -1.74
C LEU A 158 -2.07 -3.64 -3.09
N VAL A 159 -2.06 -4.50 -4.10
CA VAL A 159 -1.55 -4.16 -5.43
C VAL A 159 -2.55 -4.56 -6.50
N GLN A 160 -2.57 -3.80 -7.58
CA GLN A 160 -3.46 -4.02 -8.70
C GLN A 160 -2.66 -4.51 -9.90
N ASP A 161 -3.18 -5.50 -10.63
CA ASP A 161 -2.56 -5.95 -11.87
C ASP A 161 -3.11 -5.16 -13.09
N SER A 162 -2.58 -5.44 -14.28
CA SER A 162 -2.98 -4.77 -15.50
C SER A 162 -4.43 -5.04 -15.93
N ARG A 163 -5.07 -6.06 -15.34
CA ARG A 163 -6.48 -6.40 -15.58
C ARG A 163 -7.42 -5.84 -14.52
N ASN A 164 -6.94 -4.86 -13.73
CA ASN A 164 -7.70 -4.20 -12.66
C ASN A 164 -8.08 -5.13 -11.49
N ARG A 165 -7.40 -6.25 -11.33
CA ARG A 165 -7.62 -7.18 -10.23
C ARG A 165 -6.70 -6.80 -9.07
N TRP A 166 -7.23 -6.85 -7.86
CA TRP A 166 -6.48 -6.51 -6.65
C TRP A 166 -6.01 -7.75 -5.91
N TYR A 167 -4.80 -7.66 -5.37
CA TYR A 167 -4.17 -8.72 -4.58
C TYR A 167 -3.61 -8.14 -3.29
N ALA A 168 -3.61 -8.95 -2.23
CA ALA A 168 -2.90 -8.64 -1.01
C ALA A 168 -1.57 -9.40 -1.03
N CYS A 169 -0.46 -8.68 -1.05
CA CYS A 169 0.87 -9.24 -0.91
C CYS A 169 1.25 -9.12 0.57
N ILE A 170 1.15 -10.24 1.29
CA ILE A 170 1.29 -10.28 2.73
C ILE A 170 2.63 -10.92 3.08
N THR A 171 3.50 -10.17 3.76
CA THR A 171 4.74 -10.76 4.28
C THR A 171 4.45 -11.40 5.62
N VAL A 172 4.93 -12.62 5.79
CA VAL A 172 4.76 -13.40 7.01
C VAL A 172 6.12 -13.94 7.48
N LYS A 173 6.20 -14.38 8.71
CA LYS A 173 7.40 -15.06 9.20
C LYS A 173 7.57 -16.39 8.46
N ASP A 174 8.80 -16.90 8.41
CA ASP A 174 9.19 -18.03 7.56
C ASP A 174 8.52 -19.36 7.91
N TYR A 175 7.86 -19.43 9.04
CA TYR A 175 7.22 -20.66 9.53
C TYR A 175 5.78 -20.39 9.95
N PRO A 176 4.90 -21.38 9.94
CA PRO A 176 3.56 -21.26 10.47
C PRO A 176 3.55 -20.89 11.95
N LYS A 177 2.47 -20.27 12.34
CA LYS A 177 2.25 -19.80 13.70
C LYS A 177 2.23 -20.93 14.71
#